data_dd3ec22754042e84e1b6fc691c49d30b
#
_entry.id   dd3ec22754042e84e1b6fc691c49d30b
#
_cell.length_a   1.000
_cell.length_b   1.000
_cell.length_c   1.000
_cell.angle_alpha   90.00
_cell.angle_beta   90.00
_cell.angle_gamma   90.00
#
_symmetry.space_group_name_H-M   'P 1'
#
loop_
_entity.id
_entity.type
_entity.pdbx_description
1 polymer ?
#
loop_
_entity_poly.entity_id
_entity_poly.type
_entity_poly.pdbx_seq_one_letter_code
_entity_poly.pdbx_strand_id
1 'polypeptide(L)'
;MMIENEAEGLCVGGVLTMLIVKKFGGTSVADKERIFNVAKRCLEDYNNGHDVVVVLSAMGKHTDELIAQAKAINPNPSQREMDMLLSIGEQMSVAFMAMAFESMDIPAVSLNAYQAKIHTTNEYGNAKITGIETERIFNELEQRKIVIVTGFQGIAENNDITTLGRGGSDTTAVALAAALGADACEIYTDVDGVYTADPRKVPTARKLAEISYDDMLDMALNGAQVLHSRCVEIAKRFNIPLVVRSSMNRTEGTVVRNIEAVA
;
A
#
# COMPACT_ATOMS: atom_id res chain seq x y z
N MET A 1 33.43 -1.62 4.24
CA MET A 1 33.12 -2.66 5.25
C MET A 1 31.78 -3.24 4.84
N MET A 2 31.79 -4.40 4.19
CA MET A 2 30.60 -5.07 3.65
C MET A 2 29.81 -5.63 4.82
N ILE A 3 28.54 -5.31 4.90
CA ILE A 3 27.59 -5.96 5.81
C ILE A 3 26.87 -7.02 4.97
N GLU A 4 27.30 -8.25 5.11
CA GLU A 4 26.57 -9.41 4.65
C GLU A 4 25.34 -9.56 5.58
N ASN A 5 24.14 -9.32 5.05
CA ASN A 5 22.89 -9.64 5.70
C ASN A 5 22.52 -11.08 5.31
N GLU A 6 22.90 -12.04 6.17
CA GLU A 6 22.27 -13.35 6.17
C GLU A 6 20.88 -13.21 6.83
N ALA A 7 19.83 -13.11 6.02
CA ALA A 7 18.46 -13.26 6.48
C ALA A 7 18.19 -14.76 6.72
N GLU A 8 18.54 -15.26 7.90
CA GLU A 8 18.06 -16.56 8.37
C GLU A 8 16.57 -16.41 8.76
N GLY A 9 15.68 -16.89 7.88
CA GLY A 9 14.25 -16.99 8.16
C GLY A 9 14.02 -17.91 9.36
N LEU A 10 13.33 -17.40 10.38
CA LEU A 10 12.89 -18.20 11.52
C LEU A 10 11.88 -19.27 11.07
N CYS A 11 12.30 -20.52 11.04
CA CYS A 11 11.43 -21.67 10.83
C CYS A 11 10.73 -22.06 12.15
N VAL A 12 9.45 -21.73 12.28
CA VAL A 12 8.58 -22.32 13.29
C VAL A 12 7.67 -23.32 12.60
N GLY A 13 7.91 -24.61 12.81
CA GLY A 13 7.01 -25.67 12.34
C GLY A 13 7.05 -26.00 10.83
N GLY A 14 8.14 -25.73 10.11
CA GLY A 14 8.31 -26.18 8.71
C GLY A 14 7.60 -25.31 7.65
N VAL A 15 6.93 -24.23 8.03
CA VAL A 15 6.38 -23.21 7.12
C VAL A 15 7.29 -21.99 7.18
N LEU A 16 7.80 -21.54 6.03
CA LEU A 16 8.52 -20.27 5.94
C LEU A 16 7.56 -19.14 6.30
N THR A 17 7.85 -18.42 7.38
CA THR A 17 7.13 -17.19 7.73
C THR A 17 7.49 -16.11 6.73
N MET A 18 6.50 -15.52 6.07
CA MET A 18 6.68 -14.41 5.13
C MET A 18 6.20 -13.11 5.77
N LEU A 19 6.83 -12.01 5.40
CA LEU A 19 6.31 -10.66 5.66
C LEU A 19 5.63 -10.13 4.40
N ILE A 20 4.33 -9.88 4.48
CA ILE A 20 3.50 -9.46 3.34
C ILE A 20 2.92 -8.07 3.60
N VAL A 21 3.20 -7.13 2.70
CA VAL A 21 2.54 -5.82 2.70
C VAL A 21 1.34 -5.87 1.75
N LYS A 22 0.15 -5.51 2.26
CA LYS A 22 -1.10 -5.52 1.49
C LYS A 22 -1.69 -4.12 1.42
N LYS A 23 -1.86 -3.59 0.21
CA LYS A 23 -2.50 -2.28 0.03
C LYS A 23 -3.92 -2.42 -0.50
N PHE A 24 -4.87 -1.70 0.09
CA PHE A 24 -6.24 -1.65 -0.40
C PHE A 24 -6.65 -0.21 -0.72
N GLY A 25 -7.23 -0.02 -1.92
CA GLY A 25 -7.74 1.27 -2.38
C GLY A 25 -9.05 1.67 -1.68
N GLY A 26 -9.46 2.92 -1.83
CA GLY A 26 -10.63 3.49 -1.15
C GLY A 26 -11.94 2.75 -1.46
N THR A 27 -12.11 2.26 -2.69
CA THR A 27 -13.27 1.44 -3.07
C THR A 27 -13.33 0.10 -2.32
N SER A 28 -12.17 -0.44 -1.94
CA SER A 28 -12.07 -1.70 -1.18
C SER A 28 -12.47 -1.56 0.29
N VAL A 29 -12.49 -0.35 0.83
CA VAL A 29 -12.83 -0.03 2.23
C VAL A 29 -13.96 0.97 2.35
N ALA A 30 -14.80 1.12 1.31
CA ALA A 30 -15.80 2.18 1.20
C ALA A 30 -16.93 2.10 2.24
N ASP A 31 -17.19 0.93 2.80
CA ASP A 31 -18.26 0.66 3.75
C ASP A 31 -17.89 -0.49 4.71
N LYS A 32 -18.75 -0.71 5.69
CA LYS A 32 -18.59 -1.75 6.71
C LYS A 32 -18.37 -3.14 6.12
N GLU A 33 -19.16 -3.53 5.12
CA GLU A 33 -19.09 -4.87 4.51
C GLU A 33 -17.73 -5.08 3.85
N ARG A 34 -17.27 -4.08 3.11
CA ARG A 34 -15.97 -4.08 2.42
C ARG A 34 -14.79 -4.12 3.39
N ILE A 35 -14.87 -3.37 4.50
CA ILE A 35 -13.87 -3.43 5.58
C ILE A 35 -13.73 -4.86 6.10
N PHE A 36 -14.86 -5.55 6.41
CA PHE A 36 -14.82 -6.94 6.87
C PHE A 36 -14.33 -7.91 5.78
N ASN A 37 -14.61 -7.66 4.51
CA ASN A 37 -14.08 -8.47 3.41
C ASN A 37 -12.56 -8.33 3.30
N VAL A 38 -12.02 -7.12 3.44
CA VAL A 38 -10.57 -6.87 3.48
C VAL A 38 -9.95 -7.54 4.72
N ALA A 39 -10.56 -7.38 5.89
CA ALA A 39 -10.06 -8.00 7.11
C ALA A 39 -9.95 -9.52 6.97
N LYS A 40 -10.99 -10.20 6.46
CA LYS A 40 -10.99 -11.64 6.20
C LYS A 40 -9.87 -12.07 5.25
N ARG A 41 -9.58 -11.24 4.23
CA ARG A 41 -8.49 -11.50 3.28
C ARG A 41 -7.12 -11.40 3.92
N CYS A 42 -6.92 -10.46 4.83
CA CYS A 42 -5.68 -10.35 5.60
C CYS A 42 -5.50 -11.54 6.56
N LEU A 43 -6.61 -12.04 7.13
CA LEU A 43 -6.59 -13.19 8.04
C LEU A 43 -6.15 -14.48 7.36
N GLU A 44 -6.27 -14.63 6.06
CA GLU A 44 -5.81 -15.82 5.33
C GLU A 44 -4.30 -16.02 5.53
N ASP A 45 -3.51 -14.95 5.31
CA ASP A 45 -2.05 -15.03 5.49
C ASP A 45 -1.66 -15.02 6.96
N TYR A 46 -2.32 -14.20 7.77
CA TYR A 46 -2.09 -14.16 9.22
C TYR A 46 -2.28 -15.54 9.87
N ASN A 47 -3.36 -16.26 9.52
CA ASN A 47 -3.64 -17.60 10.06
C ASN A 47 -2.66 -18.66 9.53
N ASN A 48 -2.04 -18.43 8.38
CA ASN A 48 -0.96 -19.26 7.84
C ASN A 48 0.39 -19.00 8.52
N GLY A 49 0.43 -18.09 9.51
CA GLY A 49 1.63 -17.78 10.28
C GLY A 49 2.46 -16.64 9.71
N HIS A 50 2.02 -15.98 8.63
CA HIS A 50 2.72 -14.85 8.03
C HIS A 50 2.52 -13.56 8.83
N ASP A 51 3.47 -12.65 8.71
CA ASP A 51 3.35 -11.29 9.21
C ASP A 51 2.67 -10.41 8.17
N VAL A 52 1.69 -9.61 8.61
CA VAL A 52 0.85 -8.83 7.70
C VAL A 52 0.89 -7.35 8.07
N VAL A 53 1.33 -6.53 7.11
CA VAL A 53 1.22 -5.07 7.16
C VAL A 53 0.19 -4.61 6.14
N VAL A 54 -0.79 -3.84 6.57
CA VAL A 54 -1.90 -3.38 5.72
C VAL A 54 -1.79 -1.88 5.49
N VAL A 55 -1.82 -1.44 4.24
CA VAL A 55 -1.83 -0.01 3.88
C VAL A 55 -3.20 0.34 3.29
N LEU A 56 -3.86 1.34 3.85
CA LEU A 56 -5.19 1.74 3.42
C LEU A 56 -5.21 3.17 2.85
N SER A 57 -6.02 3.33 1.80
CA SER A 57 -6.45 4.64 1.30
C SER A 57 -7.66 5.13 2.10
N ALA A 58 -8.01 6.41 1.95
CA ALA A 58 -9.26 6.97 2.46
C ALA A 58 -10.48 6.21 1.91
N MET A 59 -11.55 6.11 2.68
CA MET A 59 -12.77 5.36 2.34
C MET A 59 -13.50 6.02 1.16
N GLY A 60 -13.81 5.23 0.14
CA GLY A 60 -14.69 5.64 -0.96
C GLY A 60 -14.29 6.97 -1.59
N LYS A 61 -15.10 8.00 -1.38
CA LYS A 61 -14.91 9.36 -1.93
C LYS A 61 -14.53 10.40 -0.87
N HIS A 62 -14.16 9.99 0.34
CA HIS A 62 -13.88 10.94 1.43
C HIS A 62 -12.84 12.00 1.07
N THR A 63 -11.79 11.64 0.33
CA THR A 63 -10.79 12.63 -0.14
C THR A 63 -11.43 13.72 -0.99
N ASP A 64 -12.31 13.35 -1.94
CA ASP A 64 -13.02 14.31 -2.80
C ASP A 64 -13.98 15.20 -1.99
N GLU A 65 -14.66 14.61 -0.99
CA GLU A 65 -15.56 15.33 -0.09
C GLU A 65 -14.81 16.34 0.77
N LEU A 66 -13.65 15.98 1.33
CA LEU A 66 -12.79 16.87 2.10
C LEU A 66 -12.26 18.02 1.23
N ILE A 67 -11.86 17.75 -0.02
CA ILE A 67 -11.45 18.79 -0.99
C ILE A 67 -12.61 19.75 -1.27
N ALA A 68 -13.81 19.24 -1.49
CA ALA A 68 -14.99 20.06 -1.74
C ALA A 68 -15.33 20.96 -0.53
N GLN A 69 -15.29 20.41 0.68
CA GLN A 69 -15.51 21.16 1.92
C GLN A 69 -14.46 22.26 2.12
N ALA A 70 -13.17 21.95 1.92
CA ALA A 70 -12.10 22.94 2.02
C ALA A 70 -12.31 24.11 1.06
N LYS A 71 -12.63 23.81 -0.21
CA LYS A 71 -12.89 24.84 -1.23
C LYS A 71 -14.15 25.66 -0.97
N ALA A 72 -15.14 25.11 -0.30
CA ALA A 72 -16.34 25.87 0.12
C ALA A 72 -16.01 26.89 1.22
N ILE A 73 -15.03 26.62 2.07
CA ILE A 73 -14.54 27.54 3.11
C ILE A 73 -13.58 28.58 2.52
N ASN A 74 -12.62 28.11 1.73
CA ASN A 74 -11.63 28.94 1.05
C ASN A 74 -11.41 28.40 -0.37
N PRO A 75 -11.75 29.15 -1.42
CA PRO A 75 -11.55 28.69 -2.81
C PRO A 75 -10.09 28.37 -3.17
N ASN A 76 -9.12 28.96 -2.45
CA ASN A 76 -7.70 28.79 -2.66
C ASN A 76 -6.98 28.47 -1.33
N PRO A 77 -7.21 27.29 -0.73
CA PRO A 77 -6.55 26.90 0.51
C PRO A 77 -5.07 26.64 0.25
N SER A 78 -4.22 26.89 1.24
CA SER A 78 -2.81 26.51 1.12
C SER A 78 -2.64 24.99 1.06
N GLN A 79 -1.62 24.51 0.34
CA GLN A 79 -1.35 23.08 0.25
C GLN A 79 -1.02 22.46 1.60
N ARG A 80 -0.37 23.21 2.49
CA ARG A 80 -0.08 22.78 3.88
C ARG A 80 -1.37 22.41 4.62
N GLU A 81 -2.40 23.28 4.56
CA GLU A 81 -3.68 23.02 5.23
C GLU A 81 -4.50 21.93 4.50
N MET A 82 -4.34 21.81 3.18
CA MET A 82 -4.92 20.70 2.44
C MET A 82 -4.32 19.36 2.88
N ASP A 83 -3.00 19.26 3.03
CA ASP A 83 -2.33 18.04 3.47
C ASP A 83 -2.78 17.65 4.89
N MET A 84 -2.86 18.64 5.80
CA MET A 84 -3.38 18.42 7.15
C MET A 84 -4.81 17.87 7.12
N LEU A 85 -5.70 18.44 6.31
CA LEU A 85 -7.09 18.01 6.19
C LEU A 85 -7.21 16.63 5.53
N LEU A 86 -6.54 16.41 4.38
CA LEU A 86 -6.70 15.19 3.60
C LEU A 86 -6.17 13.96 4.34
N SER A 87 -5.17 14.13 5.19
CA SER A 87 -4.61 13.03 6.00
C SER A 87 -5.62 12.36 6.94
N ILE A 88 -6.75 13.01 7.24
CA ILE A 88 -7.81 12.47 8.10
C ILE A 88 -8.47 11.25 7.45
N GLY A 89 -8.61 11.25 6.13
CA GLY A 89 -9.30 10.18 5.41
C GLY A 89 -8.71 8.80 5.65
N GLU A 90 -7.41 8.68 5.55
CA GLU A 90 -6.70 7.42 5.81
C GLU A 90 -6.68 7.06 7.29
N GLN A 91 -6.62 8.05 8.20
CA GLN A 91 -6.69 7.79 9.63
C GLN A 91 -8.03 7.16 10.04
N MET A 92 -9.13 7.59 9.43
CA MET A 92 -10.43 6.95 9.62
C MET A 92 -10.41 5.48 9.14
N SER A 93 -9.88 5.24 7.94
CA SER A 93 -9.83 3.89 7.36
C SER A 93 -9.05 2.91 8.23
N VAL A 94 -7.87 3.28 8.69
CA VAL A 94 -7.02 2.39 9.50
C VAL A 94 -7.63 2.14 10.89
N ALA A 95 -8.27 3.14 11.49
CA ALA A 95 -8.95 2.99 12.78
C ALA A 95 -10.13 2.02 12.67
N PHE A 96 -11.01 2.17 11.66
CA PHE A 96 -12.11 1.26 11.44
C PHE A 96 -11.64 -0.17 11.13
N MET A 97 -10.55 -0.33 10.38
CA MET A 97 -9.97 -1.64 10.10
C MET A 97 -9.44 -2.30 11.38
N ALA A 98 -8.77 -1.55 12.25
CA ALA A 98 -8.30 -2.06 13.53
C ALA A 98 -9.49 -2.53 14.40
N MET A 99 -10.55 -1.71 14.51
CA MET A 99 -11.79 -2.08 15.21
C MET A 99 -12.46 -3.32 14.61
N ALA A 100 -12.37 -3.50 13.28
CA ALA A 100 -12.90 -4.70 12.63
C ALA A 100 -12.11 -5.96 13.04
N PHE A 101 -10.79 -5.90 13.10
CA PHE A 101 -9.95 -7.00 13.61
C PHE A 101 -10.22 -7.27 15.09
N GLU A 102 -10.30 -6.23 15.92
CA GLU A 102 -10.65 -6.37 17.34
C GLU A 102 -12.00 -7.08 17.54
N SER A 103 -13.00 -6.77 16.72
CA SER A 103 -14.32 -7.44 16.78
C SER A 103 -14.29 -8.92 16.37
N MET A 104 -13.19 -9.40 15.83
CA MET A 104 -12.91 -10.78 15.48
C MET A 104 -11.88 -11.43 16.41
N ASP A 105 -11.55 -10.80 17.55
CA ASP A 105 -10.55 -11.22 18.51
C ASP A 105 -9.13 -11.35 17.91
N ILE A 106 -8.80 -10.54 16.89
CA ILE A 106 -7.51 -10.53 16.24
C ILE A 106 -6.71 -9.32 16.70
N PRO A 107 -5.49 -9.53 17.25
CA PRO A 107 -4.62 -8.43 17.64
C PRO A 107 -4.24 -7.58 16.43
N ALA A 108 -4.51 -6.27 16.51
CA ALA A 108 -4.17 -5.32 15.45
C ALA A 108 -3.80 -3.96 16.03
N VAL A 109 -3.08 -3.16 15.26
CA VAL A 109 -2.75 -1.79 15.61
C VAL A 109 -2.81 -0.89 14.38
N SER A 110 -3.47 0.25 14.50
CA SER A 110 -3.46 1.29 13.46
C SER A 110 -2.37 2.32 13.74
N LEU A 111 -1.61 2.67 12.71
CA LEU A 111 -0.55 3.67 12.77
C LEU A 111 -0.76 4.71 11.68
N ASN A 112 -0.72 5.99 12.04
CA ASN A 112 -0.61 7.06 11.05
C ASN A 112 0.87 7.28 10.66
N ALA A 113 1.11 8.16 9.69
CA ALA A 113 2.46 8.41 9.19
C ALA A 113 3.44 8.86 10.29
N TYR A 114 2.94 9.57 11.30
CA TYR A 114 3.73 10.02 12.44
C TYR A 114 4.20 8.85 13.31
N GLN A 115 3.28 7.92 13.59
CA GLN A 115 3.55 6.74 14.41
C GLN A 115 4.38 5.68 13.67
N ALA A 116 4.19 5.59 12.34
CA ALA A 116 4.96 4.71 11.46
C ALA A 116 6.27 5.35 10.97
N LYS A 117 6.56 6.60 11.36
CA LYS A 117 7.80 7.32 11.02
C LYS A 117 8.10 7.35 9.52
N ILE A 118 7.11 7.72 8.71
CA ILE A 118 7.27 7.87 7.26
C ILE A 118 7.74 9.30 6.97
N HIS A 119 9.04 9.47 6.75
CA HIS A 119 9.64 10.77 6.48
C HIS A 119 9.52 11.16 5.01
N THR A 120 9.30 12.44 4.75
CA THR A 120 9.12 12.97 3.39
C THR A 120 9.85 14.29 3.18
N THR A 121 9.93 14.72 1.93
CA THR A 121 10.30 16.09 1.56
C THR A 121 9.22 17.08 2.02
N ASN A 122 9.56 18.38 2.07
CA ASN A 122 8.66 19.49 2.47
C ASN A 122 7.74 19.96 1.31
N GLU A 123 7.51 19.13 0.28
CA GLU A 123 6.68 19.47 -0.88
C GLU A 123 5.22 19.11 -0.63
N TYR A 124 4.43 20.04 -0.08
CA TYR A 124 3.02 19.78 0.20
C TYR A 124 2.23 19.38 -1.06
N GLY A 125 1.34 18.39 -0.93
CA GLY A 125 0.49 17.85 -2.00
C GLY A 125 1.21 16.92 -2.97
N ASN A 126 2.55 16.81 -2.94
CA ASN A 126 3.34 15.95 -3.82
C ASN A 126 4.67 15.54 -3.20
N ALA A 127 4.70 15.31 -1.91
CA ALA A 127 5.90 14.94 -1.17
C ALA A 127 6.48 13.60 -1.65
N LYS A 128 7.78 13.42 -1.43
CA LYS A 128 8.51 12.19 -1.73
C LYS A 128 8.97 11.56 -0.42
N ILE A 129 8.80 10.26 -0.28
CA ILE A 129 9.32 9.52 0.87
C ILE A 129 10.85 9.57 0.82
N THR A 130 11.47 10.03 1.91
CA THR A 130 12.92 10.12 2.08
C THR A 130 13.48 9.00 2.94
N GLY A 131 12.64 8.42 3.83
CA GLY A 131 13.00 7.31 4.70
C GLY A 131 11.82 6.82 5.51
N ILE A 132 11.93 5.63 6.07
CA ILE A 132 10.96 5.03 6.99
C ILE A 132 11.75 4.38 8.14
N GLU A 133 11.38 4.68 9.37
CA GLU A 133 11.91 3.99 10.55
C GLU A 133 11.03 2.77 10.85
N THR A 134 11.60 1.60 10.83
CA THR A 134 10.83 0.35 10.86
C THR A 134 10.63 -0.25 12.25
N GLU A 135 11.37 0.25 13.25
CA GLU A 135 11.40 -0.30 14.62
C GLU A 135 10.00 -0.45 15.23
N ARG A 136 9.15 0.58 15.12
CA ARG A 136 7.80 0.52 15.67
C ARG A 136 6.97 -0.58 15.01
N ILE A 137 7.08 -0.76 13.71
CA ILE A 137 6.32 -1.76 12.97
C ILE A 137 6.79 -3.17 13.38
N PHE A 138 8.09 -3.42 13.42
CA PHE A 138 8.63 -4.71 13.85
C PHE A 138 8.24 -5.05 15.29
N ASN A 139 8.31 -4.11 16.22
CA ASN A 139 7.88 -4.30 17.61
C ASN A 139 6.41 -4.74 17.73
N GLU A 140 5.53 -4.29 16.84
CA GLU A 140 4.11 -4.71 16.82
C GLU A 140 3.93 -6.07 16.14
N LEU A 141 4.70 -6.35 15.08
CA LEU A 141 4.70 -7.66 14.39
C LEU A 141 5.21 -8.78 15.31
N GLU A 142 6.26 -8.54 16.10
CA GLU A 142 6.78 -9.48 17.11
C GLU A 142 5.72 -9.86 18.15
N GLN A 143 4.77 -8.99 18.44
CA GLN A 143 3.62 -9.27 19.29
C GLN A 143 2.48 -9.97 18.52
N ARG A 144 2.72 -10.43 17.30
CA ARG A 144 1.73 -11.08 16.41
C ARG A 144 0.51 -10.19 16.15
N LYS A 145 0.70 -8.88 16.03
CA LYS A 145 -0.36 -7.97 15.61
C LYS A 145 -0.34 -7.78 14.09
N ILE A 146 -1.52 -7.62 13.51
CA ILE A 146 -1.64 -7.06 12.16
C ILE A 146 -1.40 -5.56 12.27
N VAL A 147 -0.42 -5.03 11.54
CA VAL A 147 -0.08 -3.60 11.55
C VAL A 147 -0.78 -2.89 10.39
N ILE A 148 -1.58 -1.88 10.69
CA ILE A 148 -2.37 -1.16 9.69
C ILE A 148 -1.85 0.27 9.59
N VAL A 149 -1.33 0.66 8.43
CA VAL A 149 -0.66 1.95 8.23
C VAL A 149 -1.47 2.82 7.27
N THR A 150 -1.57 4.11 7.58
CA THR A 150 -2.15 5.07 6.65
C THR A 150 -1.31 5.16 5.38
N GLY A 151 -1.92 4.99 4.22
CA GLY A 151 -1.30 5.36 2.97
C GLY A 151 -1.28 6.86 2.73
N PHE A 152 -0.69 7.30 1.60
CA PHE A 152 -0.79 8.65 1.07
C PHE A 152 -0.08 9.77 1.85
N GLN A 153 0.26 9.59 3.11
CA GLN A 153 0.77 10.64 3.99
C GLN A 153 2.16 10.35 4.54
N GLY A 154 2.87 11.41 4.93
CA GLY A 154 4.17 11.37 5.58
C GLY A 154 4.39 12.57 6.48
N ILE A 155 5.61 12.69 7.01
CA ILE A 155 6.02 13.76 7.90
C ILE A 155 7.22 14.46 7.28
N ALA A 156 7.10 15.77 7.11
CA ALA A 156 8.19 16.64 6.72
C ALA A 156 9.18 16.87 7.86
N GLU A 157 10.36 17.38 7.54
CA GLU A 157 11.42 17.68 8.52
C GLU A 157 10.99 18.67 9.62
N ASN A 158 10.09 19.61 9.28
CA ASN A 158 9.48 20.56 10.22
C ASN A 158 8.34 19.98 11.05
N ASN A 159 8.13 18.65 10.99
CA ASN A 159 7.03 17.92 11.61
C ASN A 159 5.62 18.24 11.06
N ASP A 160 5.50 18.87 9.91
CA ASP A 160 4.22 19.00 9.24
C ASP A 160 3.82 17.69 8.55
N ILE A 161 2.52 17.43 8.51
CA ILE A 161 1.96 16.35 7.68
C ILE A 161 2.06 16.75 6.21
N THR A 162 2.47 15.82 5.38
CA THR A 162 2.53 15.96 3.92
C THR A 162 1.74 14.86 3.24
N THR A 163 1.29 15.11 2.03
CA THR A 163 0.68 14.08 1.18
C THR A 163 1.50 13.81 -0.08
N LEU A 164 1.45 12.56 -0.54
CA LEU A 164 2.30 12.06 -1.64
C LEU A 164 1.70 12.31 -3.04
N GLY A 165 0.50 12.86 -3.10
CA GLY A 165 -0.22 13.06 -4.35
C GLY A 165 -0.80 11.76 -4.94
N ARG A 166 -1.06 11.75 -6.26
CA ARG A 166 -1.69 10.61 -6.95
C ARG A 166 -0.87 9.33 -6.79
N GLY A 167 -1.56 8.21 -6.56
CA GLY A 167 -0.91 6.92 -6.31
C GLY A 167 -0.12 6.86 -4.99
N GLY A 168 -0.37 7.82 -4.09
CA GLY A 168 0.38 7.94 -2.83
C GLY A 168 0.28 6.71 -1.94
N SER A 169 -0.90 6.08 -1.83
CA SER A 169 -1.06 4.87 -1.01
C SER A 169 -0.32 3.65 -1.60
N ASP A 170 -0.26 3.52 -2.93
CA ASP A 170 0.55 2.48 -3.59
C ASP A 170 2.05 2.74 -3.33
N THR A 171 2.45 4.02 -3.45
CA THR A 171 3.83 4.45 -3.14
C THR A 171 4.19 4.15 -1.68
N THR A 172 3.28 4.43 -0.72
CA THR A 172 3.48 4.09 0.70
C THR A 172 3.67 2.59 0.90
N ALA A 173 2.82 1.76 0.28
CA ALA A 173 2.89 0.31 0.44
C ALA A 173 4.20 -0.28 -0.07
N VAL A 174 4.62 0.15 -1.27
CA VAL A 174 5.88 -0.36 -1.84
C VAL A 174 7.10 0.16 -1.08
N ALA A 175 7.07 1.42 -0.61
CA ALA A 175 8.15 1.97 0.21
C ALA A 175 8.25 1.26 1.57
N LEU A 176 7.12 0.93 2.20
CA LEU A 176 7.07 0.10 3.41
C LEU A 176 7.60 -1.31 3.15
N ALA A 177 7.18 -1.95 2.07
CA ALA A 177 7.67 -3.27 1.69
C ALA A 177 9.20 -3.26 1.50
N ALA A 178 9.73 -2.24 0.84
CA ALA A 178 11.18 -2.08 0.66
C ALA A 178 11.92 -1.83 2.00
N ALA A 179 11.39 -0.96 2.86
CA ALA A 179 12.01 -0.64 4.15
C ALA A 179 11.98 -1.82 5.13
N LEU A 180 10.93 -2.64 5.09
CA LEU A 180 10.75 -3.80 5.94
C LEU A 180 11.42 -5.06 5.40
N GLY A 181 11.93 -5.05 4.17
CA GLY A 181 12.43 -6.26 3.50
C GLY A 181 11.33 -7.31 3.28
N ALA A 182 10.13 -6.87 2.93
CA ALA A 182 8.98 -7.76 2.75
C ALA A 182 9.18 -8.71 1.57
N ASP A 183 8.66 -9.94 1.70
CA ASP A 183 8.72 -10.98 0.67
C ASP A 183 7.81 -10.66 -0.52
N ALA A 184 6.72 -9.92 -0.30
CA ALA A 184 5.81 -9.48 -1.35
C ALA A 184 5.05 -8.20 -0.95
N CYS A 185 4.67 -7.42 -1.96
CA CYS A 185 3.73 -6.31 -1.82
C CYS A 185 2.51 -6.56 -2.73
N GLU A 186 1.35 -6.80 -2.13
CA GLU A 186 0.11 -7.04 -2.84
C GLU A 186 -0.71 -5.74 -2.95
N ILE A 187 -0.99 -5.32 -4.18
CA ILE A 187 -1.80 -4.14 -4.49
C ILE A 187 -3.20 -4.60 -4.91
N TYR A 188 -4.15 -4.37 -4.04
CA TYR A 188 -5.56 -4.68 -4.28
C TYR A 188 -6.29 -3.46 -4.85
N THR A 189 -6.91 -3.67 -6.01
CA THR A 189 -7.60 -2.64 -6.77
C THR A 189 -8.95 -3.17 -7.29
N ASP A 190 -9.64 -2.40 -8.13
CA ASP A 190 -10.90 -2.78 -8.80
C ASP A 190 -10.71 -3.66 -10.04
N VAL A 191 -9.46 -3.82 -10.49
CA VAL A 191 -9.09 -4.74 -11.58
C VAL A 191 -8.41 -5.99 -11.05
N ASP A 192 -8.51 -7.10 -11.77
CA ASP A 192 -8.01 -8.42 -11.32
C ASP A 192 -6.59 -8.75 -11.83
N GLY A 193 -5.87 -7.75 -12.33
CA GLY A 193 -4.50 -7.89 -12.79
C GLY A 193 -4.14 -6.88 -13.88
N VAL A 194 -2.99 -7.06 -14.49
CA VAL A 194 -2.50 -6.28 -15.63
C VAL A 194 -2.86 -7.00 -16.92
N TYR A 195 -3.36 -6.25 -17.90
CA TYR A 195 -3.77 -6.75 -19.21
C TYR A 195 -2.89 -6.16 -20.31
N THR A 196 -2.78 -6.87 -21.44
CA THR A 196 -2.03 -6.40 -22.63
C THR A 196 -2.59 -5.10 -23.23
N ALA A 197 -3.86 -4.78 -22.95
CA ALA A 197 -4.53 -3.52 -23.26
C ALA A 197 -5.74 -3.35 -22.32
N ASP A 198 -6.40 -2.19 -22.31
CA ASP A 198 -7.64 -1.99 -21.52
C ASP A 198 -8.75 -2.94 -22.04
N PRO A 199 -9.18 -3.96 -21.27
CA PRO A 199 -10.17 -4.94 -21.72
C PRO A 199 -11.55 -4.33 -22.01
N ARG A 200 -11.82 -3.12 -21.46
CA ARG A 200 -13.07 -2.40 -21.76
C ARG A 200 -13.07 -1.78 -23.15
N LYS A 201 -11.89 -1.57 -23.73
CA LYS A 201 -11.69 -0.97 -25.07
C LYS A 201 -11.27 -2.02 -26.10
N VAL A 202 -10.51 -3.02 -25.69
CA VAL A 202 -9.95 -4.05 -26.56
C VAL A 202 -10.43 -5.43 -26.09
N PRO A 203 -11.48 -6.01 -26.69
CA PRO A 203 -12.05 -7.30 -26.26
C PRO A 203 -11.07 -8.48 -26.36
N THR A 204 -9.99 -8.36 -27.12
CA THR A 204 -8.95 -9.38 -27.26
C THR A 204 -7.81 -9.22 -26.24
N ALA A 205 -7.90 -8.24 -25.34
CA ALA A 205 -6.91 -8.04 -24.28
C ALA A 205 -6.82 -9.28 -23.39
N ARG A 206 -5.59 -9.69 -23.06
CA ARG A 206 -5.32 -10.88 -22.24
C ARG A 206 -4.70 -10.44 -20.93
N LYS A 207 -5.13 -11.06 -19.83
CA LYS A 207 -4.49 -10.89 -18.55
C LYS A 207 -3.10 -11.54 -18.58
N LEU A 208 -2.12 -10.82 -18.04
CA LEU A 208 -0.75 -11.30 -17.89
C LEU A 208 -0.62 -12.02 -16.54
N ALA A 209 -0.02 -13.21 -16.53
CA ALA A 209 0.32 -13.90 -15.29
C ALA A 209 1.47 -13.17 -14.58
N GLU A 210 2.44 -12.71 -15.36
CA GLU A 210 3.59 -11.93 -14.89
C GLU A 210 4.00 -10.87 -15.91
N ILE A 211 4.70 -9.85 -15.44
CA ILE A 211 5.24 -8.75 -16.25
C ILE A 211 6.52 -8.23 -15.61
N SER A 212 7.49 -7.80 -16.42
CA SER A 212 8.71 -7.17 -15.91
C SER A 212 8.43 -5.79 -15.32
N TYR A 213 9.32 -5.31 -14.42
CA TYR A 213 9.22 -3.94 -13.93
C TYR A 213 9.33 -2.92 -15.07
N ASP A 214 10.16 -3.18 -16.08
CA ASP A 214 10.36 -2.25 -17.20
C ASP A 214 9.11 -2.14 -18.06
N ASP A 215 8.51 -3.27 -18.45
CA ASP A 215 7.29 -3.27 -19.22
C ASP A 215 6.12 -2.65 -18.43
N MET A 216 6.03 -2.92 -17.11
CA MET A 216 5.00 -2.32 -16.25
C MET A 216 5.19 -0.79 -16.15
N LEU A 217 6.44 -0.33 -16.05
CA LEU A 217 6.76 1.10 -16.01
C LEU A 217 6.39 1.77 -17.33
N ASP A 218 6.75 1.16 -18.46
CA ASP A 218 6.38 1.66 -19.78
C ASP A 218 4.85 1.73 -19.94
N MET A 219 4.13 0.72 -19.51
CA MET A 219 2.66 0.75 -19.51
C MET A 219 2.10 1.88 -18.64
N ALA A 220 2.64 2.09 -17.43
CA ALA A 220 2.20 3.14 -16.51
C ALA A 220 2.46 4.54 -17.10
N LEU A 221 3.61 4.75 -17.74
CA LEU A 221 3.97 6.02 -18.40
C LEU A 221 3.11 6.29 -19.64
N ASN A 222 2.66 5.23 -20.33
CA ASN A 222 1.77 5.32 -21.50
C ASN A 222 0.26 5.34 -21.13
N GLY A 223 -0.07 5.54 -19.86
CA GLY A 223 -1.43 5.81 -19.40
C GLY A 223 -2.20 4.62 -18.85
N ALA A 224 -1.57 3.48 -18.63
CA ALA A 224 -2.18 2.39 -17.84
C ALA A 224 -2.35 2.86 -16.38
N GLN A 225 -3.58 2.76 -15.86
CA GLN A 225 -3.93 3.28 -14.53
C GLN A 225 -3.94 2.19 -13.44
N VAL A 226 -3.28 1.07 -13.69
CA VAL A 226 -3.28 -0.08 -12.76
C VAL A 226 -2.32 0.15 -11.59
N LEU A 227 -1.09 0.60 -11.91
CA LEU A 227 -0.07 0.99 -10.94
C LEU A 227 0.49 2.36 -11.31
N HIS A 228 0.80 3.17 -10.31
CA HIS A 228 1.48 4.44 -10.53
C HIS A 228 2.99 4.21 -10.80
N SER A 229 3.58 4.92 -11.78
CA SER A 229 4.99 4.74 -12.17
C SER A 229 5.95 4.82 -10.97
N ARG A 230 5.72 5.77 -10.06
CA ARG A 230 6.54 5.96 -8.85
C ARG A 230 6.62 4.69 -7.98
N CYS A 231 5.52 3.93 -7.82
CA CYS A 231 5.56 2.70 -7.03
C CYS A 231 6.32 1.58 -7.75
N VAL A 232 6.22 1.50 -9.08
CA VAL A 232 6.96 0.52 -9.90
C VAL A 232 8.47 0.83 -9.87
N GLU A 233 8.86 2.09 -9.93
CA GLU A 233 10.27 2.53 -9.81
C GLU A 233 10.88 2.10 -8.47
N ILE A 234 10.15 2.29 -7.36
CA ILE A 234 10.60 1.86 -6.03
C ILE A 234 10.71 0.34 -5.99
N ALA A 235 9.70 -0.39 -6.46
CA ALA A 235 9.70 -1.85 -6.48
C ALA A 235 10.88 -2.40 -7.28
N LYS A 236 11.14 -1.85 -8.47
CA LYS A 236 12.31 -2.20 -9.30
C LYS A 236 13.62 -1.95 -8.56
N ARG A 237 13.78 -0.77 -7.97
CA ARG A 237 15.01 -0.36 -7.27
C ARG A 237 15.37 -1.30 -6.12
N PHE A 238 14.37 -1.76 -5.37
CA PHE A 238 14.56 -2.60 -4.19
C PHE A 238 14.23 -4.09 -4.45
N ASN A 239 13.93 -4.45 -5.70
CA ASN A 239 13.57 -5.79 -6.13
C ASN A 239 12.41 -6.40 -5.33
N ILE A 240 11.38 -5.60 -5.02
CA ILE A 240 10.20 -6.04 -4.27
C ILE A 240 9.16 -6.60 -5.26
N PRO A 241 8.80 -7.90 -5.19
CA PRO A 241 7.75 -8.45 -6.02
C PRO A 241 6.41 -7.77 -5.71
N LEU A 242 5.74 -7.21 -6.75
CA LEU A 242 4.39 -6.69 -6.62
C LEU A 242 3.40 -7.71 -7.15
N VAL A 243 2.26 -7.85 -6.49
CA VAL A 243 1.15 -8.69 -6.97
C VAL A 243 -0.08 -7.81 -7.10
N VAL A 244 -0.54 -7.60 -8.32
CA VAL A 244 -1.77 -6.84 -8.60
C VAL A 244 -2.96 -7.78 -8.57
N ARG A 245 -3.93 -7.53 -7.69
CA ARG A 245 -5.10 -8.39 -7.47
C ARG A 245 -6.38 -7.58 -7.37
N SER A 246 -7.51 -8.23 -7.64
CA SER A 246 -8.81 -7.65 -7.32
C SER A 246 -9.13 -7.75 -5.83
N SER A 247 -9.67 -6.67 -5.27
CA SER A 247 -10.28 -6.71 -3.93
C SER A 247 -11.67 -7.37 -3.93
N MET A 248 -12.31 -7.52 -5.12
CA MET A 248 -13.69 -7.97 -5.27
C MET A 248 -13.83 -9.46 -5.55
N ASN A 249 -12.79 -10.12 -6.03
CA ASN A 249 -12.79 -11.55 -6.34
C ASN A 249 -11.52 -12.24 -5.85
N ARG A 250 -11.42 -13.57 -6.07
CA ARG A 250 -10.30 -14.42 -5.62
C ARG A 250 -9.45 -14.91 -6.79
N THR A 251 -9.56 -14.30 -7.96
CA THR A 251 -8.75 -14.70 -9.11
C THR A 251 -7.27 -14.40 -8.86
N GLU A 252 -6.41 -15.21 -9.41
CA GLU A 252 -4.98 -14.96 -9.43
C GLU A 252 -4.70 -13.62 -10.12
N GLY A 253 -3.80 -12.85 -9.52
CA GLY A 253 -3.40 -11.55 -10.02
C GLY A 253 -2.30 -11.63 -11.07
N THR A 254 -1.66 -10.48 -11.31
CA THR A 254 -0.44 -10.37 -12.11
C THR A 254 0.74 -10.11 -11.19
N VAL A 255 1.82 -10.88 -11.36
CA VAL A 255 3.08 -10.65 -10.64
C VAL A 255 3.95 -9.69 -11.44
N VAL A 256 4.41 -8.62 -10.78
CA VAL A 256 5.39 -7.68 -11.35
C VAL A 256 6.73 -7.92 -10.66
N ARG A 257 7.72 -8.38 -11.41
CA ARG A 257 9.04 -8.75 -10.88
C ARG A 257 10.13 -8.62 -11.93
N ASN A 258 11.37 -8.82 -11.53
CA ASN A 258 12.45 -8.98 -12.51
C ASN A 258 12.23 -10.31 -13.26
N ILE A 259 12.18 -10.25 -14.58
CA ILE A 259 12.10 -11.43 -15.43
C ILE A 259 13.44 -11.52 -16.17
N GLU A 260 14.24 -12.53 -15.83
CA GLU A 260 15.44 -12.81 -16.58
C GLU A 260 15.06 -13.17 -18.03
N ALA A 261 15.69 -12.50 -18.98
CA ALA A 261 15.52 -12.89 -20.37
C ALA A 261 16.06 -14.33 -20.50
N VAL A 262 15.17 -15.26 -20.86
CA VAL A 262 15.60 -16.62 -21.22
C VAL A 262 16.48 -16.48 -22.44
N ALA A 263 17.80 -16.71 -22.26
CA ALA A 263 18.83 -16.64 -23.29
C ALA A 263 18.67 -17.77 -24.29
#